data_442536e8981a056dbce4b1fd0587b773
#
_entry.id   442536e8981a056dbce4b1fd0587b773
#
_cell.length_a   1.000
_cell.length_b   1.000
_cell.length_c   1.000
_cell.angle_alpha   90.00
_cell.angle_beta   90.00
_cell.angle_gamma   90.00
#
_symmetry.space_group_name_H-M   'P 1'
#
loop_
_entity.id
_entity.type
_entity.pdbx_description
1 polymer ?
#
loop_
_entity_poly.entity_id
_entity_poly.type
_entity_poly.pdbx_seq_one_letter_code
_entity_poly.pdbx_strand_id
1 'polypeptide(L)'
;TMFSLNHLAAGAALVCAALAPAHAQQAFPATLTGHAVMPALTVIPAPADAPADLRHAGKFTTAQRVEKLGSVMGLSAGRPTGISLPFDGQPVQGHSGIKRMADGSFWLLTDNGAGSKANSPDFMLHLSHYTVDFQSGQFNRQKTVFLHDPDKKVPFRITQEGTDKRYLTGADFDPESFQFAGGALWIAEEFGPYLIKADLNGKVLAVFDTKVDVKV
;
A
#
# COMPACT_ATOMS: atom_id res chain seq x y z
N THR A 1 -28.41 -54.47 -35.66
CA THR A 1 -27.49 -53.69 -34.82
C THR A 1 -28.28 -53.00 -33.74
N MET A 2 -28.34 -53.63 -32.56
CA MET A 2 -28.96 -53.06 -31.35
C MET A 2 -28.00 -52.05 -30.76
N PHE A 3 -28.26 -50.76 -30.92
CA PHE A 3 -27.65 -49.74 -30.08
C PHE A 3 -28.39 -49.71 -28.75
N SER A 4 -27.66 -50.00 -27.67
CA SER A 4 -28.24 -50.22 -26.35
C SER A 4 -28.78 -48.92 -25.76
N LEU A 5 -29.98 -48.93 -25.25
CA LEU A 5 -30.67 -47.82 -24.53
C LEU A 5 -29.82 -47.27 -23.34
N ASN A 6 -28.87 -48.03 -22.85
CA ASN A 6 -28.04 -47.69 -21.71
C ASN A 6 -27.08 -46.50 -21.96
N HIS A 7 -26.69 -46.25 -23.19
CA HIS A 7 -25.80 -45.11 -23.52
C HIS A 7 -26.57 -43.79 -23.61
N LEU A 8 -27.85 -43.83 -23.94
CA LEU A 8 -28.69 -42.64 -23.95
C LEU A 8 -29.06 -42.17 -22.53
N ALA A 9 -29.27 -43.10 -21.59
CA ALA A 9 -29.53 -42.78 -20.20
C ALA A 9 -28.32 -42.18 -19.49
N ALA A 10 -27.08 -42.65 -19.76
CA ALA A 10 -25.84 -42.13 -19.23
C ALA A 10 -25.53 -40.71 -19.74
N GLY A 11 -25.81 -40.45 -21.03
CA GLY A 11 -25.64 -39.12 -21.62
C GLY A 11 -26.61 -38.07 -21.05
N ALA A 12 -27.86 -38.45 -20.80
CA ALA A 12 -28.87 -37.56 -20.21
C ALA A 12 -28.56 -37.24 -18.75
N ALA A 13 -28.03 -38.19 -17.99
CA ALA A 13 -27.62 -37.97 -16.58
C ALA A 13 -26.42 -36.99 -16.46
N LEU A 14 -25.45 -37.07 -17.41
CA LEU A 14 -24.31 -36.15 -17.44
C LEU A 14 -24.74 -34.73 -17.82
N VAL A 15 -25.67 -34.56 -18.74
CA VAL A 15 -26.20 -33.23 -19.13
C VAL A 15 -27.00 -32.59 -18.01
N CYS A 16 -27.76 -33.38 -17.25
CA CYS A 16 -28.49 -32.85 -16.08
C CYS A 16 -27.57 -32.46 -14.92
N ALA A 17 -26.43 -33.13 -14.73
CA ALA A 17 -25.44 -32.73 -13.73
C ALA A 17 -24.71 -31.41 -14.09
N ALA A 18 -24.54 -31.13 -15.41
CA ALA A 18 -23.93 -29.88 -15.88
C ALA A 18 -24.88 -28.66 -15.80
N LEU A 19 -26.19 -28.90 -15.60
CA LEU A 19 -27.22 -27.87 -15.45
C LEU A 19 -27.61 -27.63 -13.97
N ALA A 20 -26.88 -28.20 -13.02
CA ALA A 20 -27.03 -27.79 -11.63
C ALA A 20 -26.78 -26.27 -11.55
N PRO A 21 -27.73 -25.46 -11.06
CA PRO A 21 -27.50 -24.02 -10.94
C PRO A 21 -26.25 -23.84 -10.09
N ALA A 22 -25.22 -23.24 -10.67
CA ALA A 22 -24.14 -22.70 -9.86
C ALA A 22 -24.83 -21.83 -8.82
N HIS A 23 -24.76 -22.20 -7.56
CA HIS A 23 -25.30 -21.37 -6.49
C HIS A 23 -24.61 -20.02 -6.61
N ALA A 24 -25.30 -19.10 -7.27
CA ALA A 24 -24.87 -17.72 -7.34
C ALA A 24 -24.64 -17.23 -5.91
N GLN A 25 -23.65 -16.41 -5.75
CA GLN A 25 -23.33 -15.73 -4.50
C GLN A 25 -24.62 -15.35 -3.75
N GLN A 26 -24.71 -15.74 -2.48
CA GLN A 26 -25.84 -15.32 -1.65
C GLN A 26 -25.84 -13.80 -1.58
N ALA A 27 -26.96 -13.18 -1.95
CA ALA A 27 -27.09 -11.73 -1.84
C ALA A 27 -27.15 -11.33 -0.36
N PHE A 28 -26.23 -10.48 0.05
CA PHE A 28 -26.25 -9.85 1.37
C PHE A 28 -26.75 -8.41 1.19
N PRO A 29 -28.00 -8.10 1.55
CA PRO A 29 -28.49 -6.75 1.45
C PRO A 29 -27.70 -5.84 2.37
N ALA A 30 -27.17 -4.74 1.82
CA ALA A 30 -26.44 -3.74 2.56
C ALA A 30 -26.99 -2.36 2.26
N THR A 31 -27.00 -1.50 3.27
CA THR A 31 -27.39 -0.09 3.13
C THR A 31 -26.17 0.78 3.44
N LEU A 32 -25.83 1.68 2.52
CA LEU A 32 -24.78 2.67 2.77
C LEU A 32 -25.29 3.68 3.81
N THR A 33 -24.67 3.71 4.98
CA THR A 33 -25.03 4.61 6.09
C THR A 33 -24.18 5.88 6.16
N GLY A 34 -23.05 5.90 5.44
CA GLY A 34 -22.17 7.06 5.34
C GLY A 34 -20.94 6.72 4.51
N HIS A 35 -20.28 7.73 4.00
CA HIS A 35 -19.00 7.57 3.28
C HIS A 35 -18.12 8.79 3.49
N ALA A 36 -16.82 8.60 3.32
CA ALA A 36 -15.84 9.68 3.32
C ALA A 36 -14.81 9.43 2.22
N VAL A 37 -14.35 10.49 1.58
CA VAL A 37 -13.38 10.42 0.48
C VAL A 37 -12.24 11.39 0.76
N MET A 38 -11.01 10.87 0.77
CA MET A 38 -9.81 11.70 0.81
C MET A 38 -9.51 12.20 -0.61
N PRO A 39 -9.25 13.50 -0.82
CA PRO A 39 -8.85 14.00 -2.13
C PRO A 39 -7.60 13.28 -2.64
N ALA A 40 -7.60 12.91 -3.93
CA ALA A 40 -6.47 12.23 -4.56
C ALA A 40 -5.15 13.04 -4.44
N LEU A 41 -5.22 14.38 -4.54
CA LEU A 41 -4.10 15.26 -4.28
C LEU A 41 -4.07 15.65 -2.79
N THR A 42 -3.70 14.70 -1.93
CA THR A 42 -3.40 14.96 -0.52
C THR A 42 -1.91 14.79 -0.30
N VAL A 43 -1.24 15.84 0.12
CA VAL A 43 0.20 15.83 0.43
C VAL A 43 0.44 16.28 1.87
N ILE A 44 1.51 15.79 2.47
CA ILE A 44 1.96 16.13 3.81
C ILE A 44 3.42 16.58 3.76
N PRO A 45 3.86 17.47 4.64
CA PRO A 45 5.27 17.84 4.69
C PRO A 45 6.12 16.65 5.15
N ALA A 46 7.30 16.51 4.56
CA ALA A 46 8.33 15.64 5.13
C ALA A 46 8.72 16.13 6.54
N PRO A 47 9.25 15.26 7.42
CA PRO A 47 9.82 15.68 8.71
C PRO A 47 10.85 16.79 8.54
N ALA A 48 10.92 17.71 9.51
CA ALA A 48 11.81 18.87 9.42
C ALA A 48 13.30 18.48 9.34
N ASP A 49 13.66 17.31 9.89
CA ASP A 49 15.00 16.73 9.87
C ASP A 49 15.24 15.76 8.70
N ALA A 50 14.27 15.65 7.78
CA ALA A 50 14.46 14.84 6.58
C ALA A 50 15.44 15.53 5.61
N PRO A 51 16.25 14.75 4.86
CA PRO A 51 17.09 15.27 3.80
C PRO A 51 16.29 16.12 2.79
N ALA A 52 16.95 17.13 2.22
CA ALA A 52 16.30 18.04 1.26
C ALA A 52 15.68 17.27 0.08
N ASP A 53 16.28 16.18 -0.34
CA ASP A 53 15.79 15.31 -1.41
C ASP A 53 14.47 14.62 -1.10
N LEU A 54 14.07 14.51 0.16
CA LEU A 54 12.80 13.91 0.57
C LEU A 54 11.70 14.93 0.83
N ARG A 55 11.96 16.22 0.66
CA ARG A 55 10.93 17.26 0.83
C ARG A 55 9.84 17.20 -0.24
N HIS A 56 10.19 16.73 -1.44
CA HIS A 56 9.33 16.64 -2.61
C HIS A 56 9.42 15.23 -3.18
N ALA A 57 8.29 14.61 -3.47
CA ALA A 57 8.22 13.26 -4.01
C ALA A 57 7.79 13.24 -5.49
N GLY A 58 8.18 12.19 -6.21
CA GLY A 58 7.80 11.99 -7.62
C GLY A 58 8.76 12.56 -8.64
N LYS A 59 10.00 12.89 -8.23
CA LYS A 59 11.05 13.39 -9.14
C LYS A 59 11.56 12.37 -10.15
N PHE A 60 11.33 11.06 -9.91
CA PHE A 60 11.93 9.97 -10.70
C PHE A 60 10.94 9.21 -11.58
N THR A 61 9.67 9.63 -11.63
CA THR A 61 8.59 8.89 -12.31
C THR A 61 8.70 8.84 -13.84
N THR A 62 9.64 9.56 -14.44
CA THR A 62 9.87 9.62 -15.90
C THR A 62 11.18 8.95 -16.33
N ALA A 63 11.78 8.11 -15.49
CA ALA A 63 13.13 7.55 -15.65
C ALA A 63 14.26 8.62 -15.71
N GLN A 64 13.93 9.87 -15.51
CA GLN A 64 14.86 11.00 -15.38
C GLN A 64 14.46 11.84 -14.19
N ARG A 65 15.45 12.39 -13.48
CA ARG A 65 15.19 13.27 -12.34
C ARG A 65 14.65 14.61 -12.78
N VAL A 66 13.47 14.99 -12.28
CA VAL A 66 12.79 16.28 -12.55
C VAL A 66 12.63 17.04 -11.25
N GLU A 67 13.22 18.24 -11.15
CA GLU A 67 13.21 19.06 -9.93
C GLU A 67 12.07 20.07 -9.89
N LYS A 68 11.59 20.52 -11.05
CA LYS A 68 10.55 21.56 -11.10
C LYS A 68 9.20 20.99 -10.70
N LEU A 69 8.66 21.45 -9.57
CA LEU A 69 7.36 21.02 -9.06
C LEU A 69 6.25 21.17 -10.09
N GLY A 70 5.38 20.18 -10.17
CA GLY A 70 4.20 20.18 -11.02
C GLY A 70 4.47 20.21 -12.54
N SER A 71 5.71 19.96 -12.98
CA SER A 71 6.09 20.09 -14.39
C SER A 71 5.81 18.86 -15.25
N VAL A 72 5.54 17.70 -14.62
CA VAL A 72 5.26 16.44 -15.30
C VAL A 72 3.81 16.06 -15.08
N MET A 73 3.05 15.89 -16.16
CA MET A 73 1.67 15.44 -16.09
C MET A 73 1.62 13.99 -15.66
N GLY A 74 0.87 13.69 -14.60
CA GLY A 74 0.58 12.33 -14.16
C GLY A 74 -0.34 11.62 -15.17
N LEU A 75 0.04 10.42 -15.56
CA LEU A 75 -0.71 9.59 -16.49
C LEU A 75 -1.12 8.27 -15.82
N SER A 76 -2.32 7.78 -16.14
CA SER A 76 -2.79 6.43 -15.82
C SER A 76 -3.34 5.79 -17.10
N ALA A 77 -2.74 4.68 -17.54
CA ALA A 77 -3.06 4.03 -18.80
C ALA A 77 -3.09 5.02 -19.99
N GLY A 78 -2.11 5.93 -20.05
CA GLY A 78 -1.96 6.94 -21.08
C GLY A 78 -2.93 8.14 -20.97
N ARG A 79 -3.79 8.18 -19.98
CA ARG A 79 -4.75 9.28 -19.76
C ARG A 79 -4.28 10.22 -18.65
N PRO A 80 -4.41 11.55 -18.81
CA PRO A 80 -4.10 12.50 -17.74
C PRO A 80 -4.91 12.23 -16.47
N THR A 81 -4.23 12.23 -15.32
CA THR A 81 -4.86 12.06 -14.01
C THR A 81 -5.37 13.38 -13.41
N GLY A 82 -4.98 14.51 -13.98
CA GLY A 82 -5.21 15.84 -13.40
C GLY A 82 -4.23 16.18 -12.26
N ILE A 83 -3.31 15.30 -11.95
CA ILE A 83 -2.26 15.48 -10.94
C ILE A 83 -0.93 15.67 -11.66
N SER A 84 -0.10 16.59 -11.21
CA SER A 84 1.24 16.83 -11.76
C SER A 84 2.33 16.55 -10.73
N LEU A 85 3.48 16.11 -11.22
CA LEU A 85 4.66 15.70 -10.47
C LEU A 85 5.84 16.65 -10.73
N PRO A 86 6.87 16.73 -9.88
CA PRO A 86 6.89 16.28 -8.48
C PRO A 86 5.86 17.01 -7.60
N PHE A 87 5.48 16.36 -6.50
CA PHE A 87 4.64 16.93 -5.46
C PHE A 87 5.41 17.91 -4.57
N ASP A 88 4.73 18.94 -4.07
CA ASP A 88 5.26 19.78 -2.99
C ASP A 88 4.96 19.13 -1.63
N GLY A 89 5.68 18.08 -1.32
CA GLY A 89 5.53 17.25 -0.10
C GLY A 89 5.55 15.75 -0.40
N GLN A 90 5.08 14.98 0.57
CA GLN A 90 4.91 13.53 0.47
C GLN A 90 3.43 13.21 0.22
N PRO A 91 3.08 12.49 -0.85
CA PRO A 91 1.69 12.20 -1.15
C PRO A 91 1.14 11.14 -0.19
N VAL A 92 -0.13 11.32 0.18
CA VAL A 92 -0.91 10.35 0.95
C VAL A 92 -1.78 9.58 -0.03
N GLN A 93 -1.25 8.52 -0.57
CA GLN A 93 -1.90 7.68 -1.59
C GLN A 93 -1.37 6.24 -1.51
N GLY A 94 -1.96 5.32 -2.31
CA GLY A 94 -1.53 3.92 -2.32
C GLY A 94 -1.73 3.29 -0.94
N HIS A 95 -2.97 3.35 -0.43
CA HIS A 95 -3.27 2.75 0.88
C HIS A 95 -3.44 1.23 0.72
N SER A 96 -2.39 0.48 1.04
CA SER A 96 -2.40 -0.99 1.02
C SER A 96 -2.79 -1.60 2.35
N GLY A 97 -2.79 -0.83 3.43
CA GLY A 97 -3.23 -1.29 4.76
C GLY A 97 -4.13 -0.30 5.47
N ILE A 98 -5.21 -0.83 6.09
CA ILE A 98 -6.10 -0.05 6.96
C ILE A 98 -6.40 -0.82 8.24
N LYS A 99 -6.36 -0.12 9.38
CA LYS A 99 -6.77 -0.66 10.67
C LYS A 99 -7.68 0.28 11.41
N ARG A 100 -8.91 -0.18 11.72
CA ARG A 100 -9.80 0.51 12.63
C ARG A 100 -9.39 0.24 14.08
N MET A 101 -9.30 1.30 14.86
CA MET A 101 -8.97 1.25 16.29
C MET A 101 -10.25 1.14 17.14
N ALA A 102 -10.09 0.80 18.43
CA ALA A 102 -11.22 0.64 19.34
C ALA A 102 -12.01 1.95 19.58
N ASP A 103 -11.34 3.09 19.47
CA ASP A 103 -11.94 4.42 19.57
C ASP A 103 -12.65 4.89 18.30
N GLY A 104 -12.68 4.06 17.25
CA GLY A 104 -13.30 4.37 15.96
C GLY A 104 -12.38 5.09 14.98
N SER A 105 -11.17 5.47 15.38
CA SER A 105 -10.17 6.06 14.49
C SER A 105 -9.54 5.00 13.55
N PHE A 106 -8.74 5.46 12.58
CA PHE A 106 -8.13 4.60 11.57
C PHE A 106 -6.65 4.90 11.41
N TRP A 107 -5.85 3.86 11.27
CA TRP A 107 -4.51 3.94 10.73
C TRP A 107 -4.51 3.44 9.28
N LEU A 108 -3.83 4.18 8.41
CA LEU A 108 -3.68 3.85 7.00
C LEU A 108 -2.18 3.80 6.67
N LEU A 109 -1.76 2.72 6.02
CA LEU A 109 -0.40 2.51 5.54
C LEU A 109 -0.33 2.86 4.06
N THR A 110 0.67 3.63 3.64
CA THR A 110 0.98 3.84 2.22
C THR A 110 1.93 2.76 1.71
N ASP A 111 1.80 2.42 0.42
CA ASP A 111 2.69 1.56 -0.32
C ASP A 111 4.02 2.25 -0.71
N ASN A 112 4.70 1.77 -1.75
CA ASN A 112 5.94 2.36 -2.25
C ASN A 112 5.77 3.72 -2.95
N GLY A 113 4.56 4.13 -3.28
CA GLY A 113 4.21 5.45 -3.82
C GLY A 113 4.16 5.56 -5.33
N ALA A 114 5.10 4.99 -6.08
CA ALA A 114 5.16 5.14 -7.54
C ALA A 114 5.32 3.81 -8.32
N GLY A 115 4.88 2.70 -7.73
CA GLY A 115 4.72 1.39 -8.34
C GLY A 115 6.00 0.63 -8.67
N SER A 116 7.18 1.23 -8.47
CA SER A 116 8.47 0.54 -8.64
C SER A 116 9.57 1.20 -7.81
N LYS A 117 10.60 0.42 -7.46
CA LYS A 117 11.81 0.93 -6.77
C LYS A 117 12.44 2.12 -7.50
N ALA A 118 12.53 2.03 -8.83
CA ALA A 118 13.19 3.05 -9.65
C ALA A 118 12.45 4.40 -9.63
N ASN A 119 11.13 4.38 -9.46
CA ASN A 119 10.30 5.56 -9.45
C ASN A 119 10.09 6.16 -8.05
N SER A 120 10.43 5.40 -7.00
CA SER A 120 10.02 5.69 -5.62
C SER A 120 11.15 6.05 -4.64
N PRO A 121 12.36 6.49 -5.08
CA PRO A 121 13.46 6.78 -4.15
C PRO A 121 13.24 8.03 -3.29
N ASP A 122 12.23 8.83 -3.59
CA ASP A 122 11.85 10.06 -2.87
C ASP A 122 10.43 10.00 -2.26
N PHE A 123 9.74 8.87 -2.36
CA PHE A 123 8.50 8.59 -1.63
C PHE A 123 8.83 8.00 -0.26
N MET A 124 8.57 8.75 0.80
CA MET A 124 8.85 8.29 2.17
C MET A 124 7.77 7.32 2.63
N LEU A 125 8.19 6.17 3.17
CA LEU A 125 7.27 5.19 3.73
C LEU A 125 6.67 5.70 5.04
N HIS A 126 5.34 5.69 5.14
CA HIS A 126 4.67 6.22 6.32
C HIS A 126 3.29 5.60 6.59
N LEU A 127 2.85 5.77 7.84
CA LEU A 127 1.47 5.50 8.24
C LEU A 127 0.87 6.80 8.76
N SER A 128 -0.41 7.00 8.50
CA SER A 128 -1.14 8.14 9.03
C SER A 128 -2.35 7.71 9.85
N HIS A 129 -2.57 8.41 10.96
CA HIS A 129 -3.69 8.22 11.87
C HIS A 129 -4.76 9.26 11.59
N TYR A 130 -6.01 8.81 11.44
CA TYR A 130 -7.16 9.67 11.11
C TYR A 130 -8.34 9.42 12.03
N THR A 131 -9.06 10.49 12.34
CA THR A 131 -10.49 10.40 12.67
C THR A 131 -11.29 10.67 11.41
N VAL A 132 -12.34 9.89 11.17
CA VAL A 132 -13.17 9.98 9.97
C VAL A 132 -14.61 10.22 10.41
N ASP A 133 -15.17 11.31 9.94
CA ASP A 133 -16.60 11.58 10.08
C ASP A 133 -17.34 11.13 8.80
N PHE A 134 -18.00 10.00 8.88
CA PHE A 134 -18.75 9.45 7.76
C PHE A 134 -20.05 10.20 7.45
N GLN A 135 -20.54 11.08 8.34
CA GLN A 135 -21.72 11.91 8.08
C GLN A 135 -21.35 13.12 7.22
N SER A 136 -20.28 13.81 7.58
CA SER A 136 -19.78 14.97 6.84
C SER A 136 -18.81 14.58 5.70
N GLY A 137 -18.31 13.34 5.69
CA GLY A 137 -17.31 12.87 4.74
C GLY A 137 -15.88 13.36 5.00
N GLN A 138 -15.59 13.90 6.19
CA GLN A 138 -14.32 14.51 6.51
C GLN A 138 -13.30 13.52 7.06
N PHE A 139 -12.05 13.68 6.60
CA PHE A 139 -10.85 13.04 7.15
C PHE A 139 -10.04 14.08 7.93
N ASN A 140 -9.81 13.82 9.22
CA ASN A 140 -8.97 14.66 10.07
C ASN A 140 -7.71 13.89 10.45
N ARG A 141 -6.57 14.23 9.81
CA ARG A 141 -5.28 13.62 10.11
C ARG A 141 -4.77 14.07 11.46
N GLN A 142 -4.54 13.11 12.35
CA GLN A 142 -4.07 13.35 13.72
C GLN A 142 -2.54 13.26 13.83
N LYS A 143 -1.94 12.28 13.13
CA LYS A 143 -0.51 11.99 13.21
C LYS A 143 -0.05 11.30 11.92
N THR A 144 1.21 11.52 11.54
CA THR A 144 1.93 10.70 10.57
C THR A 144 3.21 10.16 11.21
N VAL A 145 3.51 8.91 10.94
CA VAL A 145 4.71 8.20 11.39
C VAL A 145 5.50 7.78 10.16
N PHE A 146 6.69 8.36 9.99
CA PHE A 146 7.61 8.00 8.91
C PHE A 146 8.56 6.91 9.37
N LEU A 147 8.75 5.88 8.53
CA LEU A 147 9.68 4.78 8.83
C LEU A 147 11.13 5.23 8.66
N HIS A 148 11.99 4.84 9.60
CA HIS A 148 13.40 5.20 9.59
C HIS A 148 14.25 4.14 10.30
N ASP A 149 15.51 3.98 9.89
CA ASP A 149 16.41 2.92 10.35
C ASP A 149 17.77 3.45 10.84
N PRO A 150 17.82 4.29 11.89
CA PRO A 150 19.07 4.88 12.38
C PRO A 150 20.06 3.83 12.93
N ASP A 151 19.56 2.69 13.38
CA ASP A 151 20.34 1.61 13.97
C ASP A 151 20.81 0.55 12.94
N LYS A 152 20.60 0.80 11.63
CA LYS A 152 21.02 -0.09 10.53
C LYS A 152 20.53 -1.53 10.68
N LYS A 153 19.23 -1.69 10.94
CA LYS A 153 18.56 -3.00 11.05
C LYS A 153 18.16 -3.59 9.70
N VAL A 154 18.01 -2.73 8.68
CA VAL A 154 17.75 -3.18 7.30
C VAL A 154 18.98 -3.90 6.77
N PRO A 155 18.84 -5.15 6.26
CA PRO A 155 19.97 -6.02 5.93
C PRO A 155 20.64 -5.72 4.59
N PHE A 156 20.24 -4.63 3.92
CA PHE A 156 20.79 -4.20 2.64
C PHE A 156 20.99 -2.69 2.61
N ARG A 157 21.65 -2.19 1.57
CA ARG A 157 21.85 -0.76 1.37
C ARG A 157 20.54 -0.08 1.00
N ILE A 158 20.15 0.94 1.78
CA ILE A 158 18.95 1.74 1.54
C ILE A 158 19.26 3.01 0.73
N THR A 159 18.20 3.65 0.22
CA THR A 159 18.31 4.90 -0.56
C THR A 159 18.98 6.02 0.24
N GLN A 160 18.63 6.19 1.52
CA GLN A 160 19.14 7.23 2.41
C GLN A 160 20.31 6.73 3.30
N GLU A 161 21.16 5.87 2.78
CA GLU A 161 22.27 5.21 3.50
C GLU A 161 23.22 6.17 4.22
N GLY A 162 23.49 7.31 3.63
CA GLY A 162 24.46 8.30 4.13
C GLY A 162 23.87 9.32 5.10
N THR A 163 22.64 9.15 5.61
CA THR A 163 22.00 10.09 6.53
C THR A 163 21.85 9.51 7.92
N ASP A 164 21.83 10.35 8.96
CA ASP A 164 21.75 9.89 10.35
C ASP A 164 20.39 9.22 10.66
N LYS A 165 19.31 9.79 10.17
CA LYS A 165 17.96 9.25 10.38
C LYS A 165 17.66 8.04 9.52
N ARG A 166 18.26 7.95 8.33
CA ARG A 166 18.05 6.83 7.40
C ARG A 166 16.56 6.58 7.17
N TYR A 167 15.83 7.62 6.75
CA TYR A 167 14.42 7.48 6.37
C TYR A 167 14.27 6.46 5.24
N LEU A 168 13.26 5.59 5.37
CA LEU A 168 12.95 4.57 4.38
C LEU A 168 12.03 5.13 3.29
N THR A 169 12.26 4.68 2.08
CA THR A 169 11.55 5.12 0.88
C THR A 169 10.94 3.93 0.13
N GLY A 170 10.06 4.21 -0.82
CA GLY A 170 9.47 3.19 -1.69
C GLY A 170 10.45 2.49 -2.62
N ALA A 171 11.72 2.94 -2.68
CA ALA A 171 12.79 2.18 -3.33
C ALA A 171 13.40 1.11 -2.40
N ASP A 172 13.18 1.21 -1.10
CA ASP A 172 13.70 0.27 -0.11
C ASP A 172 12.72 -0.89 0.15
N PHE A 173 11.43 -0.58 0.34
CA PHE A 173 10.36 -1.54 0.61
C PHE A 173 9.05 -1.15 -0.07
N ASP A 174 8.15 -2.12 -0.25
CA ASP A 174 6.78 -1.96 -0.69
C ASP A 174 5.81 -2.48 0.38
N PRO A 175 5.41 -1.63 1.34
CA PRO A 175 4.54 -2.03 2.43
C PRO A 175 3.12 -2.37 1.98
N GLU A 176 2.62 -3.59 2.35
CA GLU A 176 1.31 -4.09 1.91
C GLU A 176 0.32 -4.31 3.05
N SER A 177 0.81 -4.54 4.25
CA SER A 177 -0.05 -4.72 5.42
C SER A 177 0.65 -4.38 6.71
N PHE A 178 -0.13 -4.13 7.77
CA PHE A 178 0.43 -3.85 9.09
C PHE A 178 -0.47 -4.29 10.25
N GLN A 179 0.16 -4.48 11.40
CA GLN A 179 -0.53 -4.71 12.68
C GLN A 179 0.22 -4.05 13.83
N PHE A 180 -0.53 -3.62 14.85
CA PHE A 180 0.02 -3.28 16.15
C PHE A 180 -0.05 -4.50 17.06
N ALA A 181 1.09 -4.99 17.53
CA ALA A 181 1.17 -6.15 18.41
C ALA A 181 2.37 -6.03 19.36
N GLY A 182 2.16 -6.36 20.64
CA GLY A 182 3.23 -6.34 21.65
C GLY A 182 3.91 -4.99 21.82
N GLY A 183 3.18 -3.87 21.67
CA GLY A 183 3.73 -2.52 21.79
C GLY A 183 4.58 -2.09 20.59
N ALA A 184 4.55 -2.83 19.49
CA ALA A 184 5.28 -2.57 18.26
C ALA A 184 4.36 -2.50 17.04
N LEU A 185 4.85 -1.87 15.98
CA LEU A 185 4.29 -1.87 14.65
C LEU A 185 4.97 -2.99 13.84
N TRP A 186 4.18 -3.84 13.20
CA TRP A 186 4.62 -4.90 12.32
C TRP A 186 4.11 -4.64 10.92
N ILE A 187 4.99 -4.67 9.91
CA ILE A 187 4.67 -4.34 8.53
C ILE A 187 5.18 -5.48 7.65
N ALA A 188 4.29 -6.05 6.82
CA ALA A 188 4.68 -6.95 5.75
C ALA A 188 4.84 -6.16 4.46
N GLU A 189 5.83 -6.54 3.63
CA GLU A 189 6.18 -5.88 2.39
C GLU A 189 6.44 -6.90 1.28
N GLU A 190 6.42 -6.52 0.01
CA GLU A 190 6.47 -7.48 -1.08
C GLU A 190 7.78 -7.54 -1.87
N PHE A 191 8.66 -6.55 -1.76
CA PHE A 191 9.92 -6.53 -2.52
C PHE A 191 10.94 -7.59 -2.08
N GLY A 192 10.91 -8.01 -0.78
CA GLY A 192 11.87 -8.91 -0.20
C GLY A 192 11.56 -10.41 -0.30
N PRO A 193 10.43 -10.99 0.14
CA PRO A 193 9.51 -10.43 1.13
C PRO A 193 10.11 -10.36 2.54
N TYR A 194 9.83 -9.28 3.24
CA TYR A 194 10.28 -9.07 4.63
C TYR A 194 9.12 -8.79 5.57
N LEU A 195 9.33 -9.10 6.85
CA LEU A 195 8.50 -8.63 7.95
C LEU A 195 9.31 -7.62 8.76
N ILE A 196 8.85 -6.37 8.77
CA ILE A 196 9.51 -5.26 9.45
C ILE A 196 8.86 -5.06 10.82
N LYS A 197 9.66 -5.01 11.87
CA LYS A 197 9.24 -4.58 13.20
C LYS A 197 9.74 -3.17 13.46
N ALA A 198 8.84 -2.26 13.82
CA ALA A 198 9.19 -0.89 14.21
C ALA A 198 8.57 -0.52 15.55
N ASP A 199 9.08 0.52 16.19
CA ASP A 199 8.40 1.13 17.31
C ASP A 199 7.21 2.00 16.83
N LEU A 200 6.43 2.53 17.76
CA LEU A 200 5.25 3.34 17.47
C LEU A 200 5.58 4.74 16.91
N ASN A 201 6.86 5.08 16.79
CA ASN A 201 7.38 6.30 16.18
C ASN A 201 8.05 6.05 14.83
N GLY A 202 8.00 4.80 14.33
CA GLY A 202 8.50 4.41 13.01
C GLY A 202 9.98 4.01 12.95
N LYS A 203 10.67 3.95 14.11
CA LYS A 203 12.04 3.47 14.16
C LYS A 203 12.06 1.95 13.97
N VAL A 204 12.79 1.47 12.96
CA VAL A 204 12.97 0.04 12.71
C VAL A 204 13.75 -0.61 13.85
N LEU A 205 13.18 -1.68 14.41
CA LEU A 205 13.76 -2.47 15.49
C LEU A 205 14.38 -3.78 14.97
N ALA A 206 13.78 -4.36 13.93
CA ALA A 206 14.25 -5.59 13.27
C ALA A 206 13.62 -5.73 11.89
N VAL A 207 14.29 -6.47 11.02
CA VAL A 207 13.78 -6.92 9.72
C VAL A 207 14.01 -8.41 9.61
N PHE A 208 12.96 -9.17 9.30
CA PHE A 208 12.98 -10.62 9.20
C PHE A 208 12.76 -11.03 7.75
N ASP A 209 13.64 -11.86 7.21
CA ASP A 209 13.42 -12.54 5.93
C ASP A 209 12.33 -13.60 6.12
N THR A 210 11.30 -13.57 5.27
CA THR A 210 10.18 -14.51 5.33
C THR A 210 10.19 -15.51 4.18
N LYS A 211 11.28 -15.59 3.40
CA LYS A 211 11.43 -16.58 2.33
C LYS A 211 11.38 -17.99 2.89
N VAL A 212 10.60 -18.83 2.22
CA VAL A 212 10.54 -20.26 2.51
C VAL A 212 11.23 -21.00 1.37
N ASP A 213 12.30 -21.73 1.69
CA ASP A 213 12.95 -22.64 0.73
C ASP A 213 12.06 -23.85 0.51
N VAL A 214 11.24 -23.82 -0.53
CA VAL A 214 10.48 -25.00 -0.96
C VAL A 214 11.36 -25.80 -1.91
N LYS A 215 11.80 -26.99 -1.46
CA LYS A 215 12.37 -27.98 -2.39
C LYS A 215 11.23 -28.55 -3.21
N VAL A 216 11.22 -28.26 -4.50
CA VAL A 216 10.33 -28.85 -5.51
C VAL A 216 10.96 -30.12 -6.01
#